data_8798e02e54b0c406f82073f8557c180f
#
_entry.id   8798e02e54b0c406f82073f8557c180f
#
_cell.length_a   1.000
_cell.length_b   1.000
_cell.length_c   1.000
_cell.angle_alpha   90.00
_cell.angle_beta   90.00
_cell.angle_gamma   90.00
#
_symmetry.space_group_name_H-M   'P 1'
#
loop_
_entity.id
_entity.type
_entity.pdbx_description
1 polymer ?
#
loop_
_entity_poly.entity_id
_entity_poly.type
_entity_poly.pdbx_seq_one_letter_code
_entity_poly.pdbx_strand_id
1 'polypeptide(L)'
;MQRSLLIFTFFAAAFAPVAGQASPAATADYFHAVARFFSLPSNEVSILSEWEIPTDEIPVVLFIARRSGVSPEALVALRRDGQSWSVLATRYGVGSAALHVPVPDDAHAGALDRAYDGYRSTPVERWSTIRLSHDEVVDIVNVRLISQSLGLPVARVIGETSTSGSHVALYERLKG
;
A
#
# COMPACT_ATOMS: atom_id res chain seq x y z
N MET A 1 29.50 -37.10 51.49
CA MET A 1 29.21 -37.24 50.05
C MET A 1 27.83 -36.64 49.81
N GLN A 2 27.78 -35.38 49.41
CA GLN A 2 26.56 -34.62 49.17
C GLN A 2 26.45 -34.39 47.67
N ARG A 3 25.44 -35.01 47.05
CA ARG A 3 25.14 -34.84 45.61
C ARG A 3 24.18 -33.67 45.44
N SER A 4 24.67 -32.55 44.94
CA SER A 4 23.86 -31.41 44.54
C SER A 4 23.19 -31.72 43.20
N LEU A 5 21.88 -31.71 43.20
CA LEU A 5 21.02 -31.88 42.01
C LEU A 5 20.78 -30.49 41.42
N LEU A 6 21.39 -30.18 40.27
CA LEU A 6 21.12 -28.96 39.51
C LEU A 6 19.86 -29.16 38.67
N ILE A 7 18.78 -28.47 39.05
CA ILE A 7 17.55 -28.41 38.26
C ILE A 7 17.72 -27.32 37.18
N PHE A 8 17.83 -27.75 35.93
CA PHE A 8 17.80 -26.86 34.77
C PHE A 8 16.33 -26.52 34.47
N THR A 9 15.90 -25.31 34.82
CA THR A 9 14.58 -24.79 34.42
C THR A 9 14.66 -24.31 32.98
N PHE A 10 14.04 -25.04 32.06
CA PHE A 10 13.87 -24.64 30.68
C PHE A 10 12.83 -23.53 30.60
N PHE A 11 13.25 -22.31 30.37
CA PHE A 11 12.35 -21.18 30.10
C PHE A 11 11.92 -21.27 28.63
N ALA A 12 10.75 -21.81 28.34
CA ALA A 12 10.14 -21.75 27.02
C ALA A 12 9.65 -20.32 26.80
N ALA A 13 10.42 -19.54 26.06
CA ALA A 13 9.96 -18.25 25.56
C ALA A 13 8.82 -18.50 24.55
N ALA A 14 7.59 -18.26 24.98
CA ALA A 14 6.46 -18.22 24.07
C ALA A 14 6.63 -17.01 23.15
N PHE A 15 6.98 -17.25 21.88
CA PHE A 15 6.88 -16.26 20.82
C PHE A 15 5.39 -15.97 20.62
N ALA A 16 4.89 -14.87 21.20
CA ALA A 16 3.60 -14.33 20.81
C ALA A 16 3.71 -13.83 19.36
N PRO A 17 2.77 -14.17 18.45
CA PRO A 17 2.75 -13.60 17.12
C PRO A 17 2.59 -12.08 17.25
N VAL A 18 3.48 -11.32 16.65
CA VAL A 18 3.34 -9.87 16.51
C VAL A 18 2.09 -9.64 15.65
N ALA A 19 1.03 -9.17 16.28
CA ALA A 19 -0.20 -8.81 15.59
C ALA A 19 0.11 -7.67 14.62
N GLY A 20 0.00 -7.93 13.30
CA GLY A 20 0.11 -6.91 12.27
C GLY A 20 0.96 -7.24 11.05
N GLN A 21 1.77 -8.30 11.06
CA GLN A 21 2.50 -8.70 9.87
C GLN A 21 1.68 -9.69 9.03
N ALA A 22 1.47 -9.33 7.75
CA ALA A 22 0.85 -10.24 6.80
C ALA A 22 1.67 -11.53 6.66
N SER A 23 1.00 -12.67 6.46
CA SER A 23 1.70 -13.93 6.24
C SER A 23 2.49 -13.91 4.92
N PRO A 24 3.55 -14.74 4.79
CA PRO A 24 4.27 -14.86 3.52
C PRO A 24 3.35 -15.23 2.34
N ALA A 25 2.32 -16.06 2.59
CA ALA A 25 1.34 -16.44 1.57
C ALA A 25 0.49 -15.23 1.16
N ALA A 26 -0.02 -14.45 2.11
CA ALA A 26 -0.78 -13.22 1.83
C ALA A 26 0.06 -12.20 1.02
N THR A 27 1.34 -12.07 1.37
CA THR A 27 2.27 -11.20 0.64
C THR A 27 2.48 -11.69 -0.79
N ALA A 28 2.66 -13.00 -1.01
CA ALA A 28 2.80 -13.56 -2.35
C ALA A 28 1.53 -13.34 -3.21
N ASP A 29 0.35 -13.58 -2.65
CA ASP A 29 -0.93 -13.35 -3.34
C ASP A 29 -1.13 -11.87 -3.69
N TYR A 30 -0.77 -10.98 -2.80
CA TYR A 30 -0.80 -9.54 -3.06
C TYR A 30 0.16 -9.16 -4.19
N PHE A 31 1.40 -9.67 -4.22
CA PHE A 31 2.33 -9.45 -5.32
C PHE A 31 1.83 -9.99 -6.65
N HIS A 32 1.15 -11.13 -6.65
CA HIS A 32 0.49 -11.64 -7.86
C HIS A 32 -0.63 -10.69 -8.35
N ALA A 33 -1.36 -10.04 -7.43
CA ALA A 33 -2.34 -9.02 -7.81
C ALA A 33 -1.65 -7.77 -8.37
N VAL A 34 -0.56 -7.31 -7.75
CA VAL A 34 0.27 -6.20 -8.26
C VAL A 34 0.76 -6.50 -9.68
N ALA A 35 1.36 -7.68 -9.90
CA ALA A 35 1.87 -8.07 -11.21
C ALA A 35 0.78 -8.05 -12.29
N ARG A 36 -0.39 -8.63 -12.01
CA ARG A 36 -1.52 -8.63 -12.94
C ARG A 36 -2.01 -7.22 -13.24
N PHE A 37 -2.15 -6.38 -12.20
CA PHE A 37 -2.63 -5.00 -12.33
C PHE A 37 -1.70 -4.15 -13.22
N PHE A 38 -0.40 -4.32 -13.05
CA PHE A 38 0.61 -3.61 -13.83
C PHE A 38 1.07 -4.37 -15.09
N SER A 39 0.50 -5.53 -15.40
CA SER A 39 0.88 -6.39 -16.53
C SER A 39 2.38 -6.72 -16.55
N LEU A 40 2.94 -6.99 -15.36
CA LEU A 40 4.34 -7.38 -15.21
C LEU A 40 4.50 -8.88 -15.45
N PRO A 41 5.63 -9.32 -16.06
CA PRO A 41 6.01 -10.72 -16.11
C PRO A 41 6.15 -11.31 -14.71
N SER A 42 5.76 -12.57 -14.52
CA SER A 42 5.76 -13.21 -13.19
C SER A 42 7.16 -13.29 -12.54
N ASN A 43 8.22 -13.31 -13.35
CA ASN A 43 9.60 -13.31 -12.86
C ASN A 43 10.04 -11.93 -12.32
N GLU A 44 9.38 -10.84 -12.68
CA GLU A 44 9.70 -9.51 -12.16
C GLU A 44 9.10 -9.27 -10.77
N VAL A 45 8.09 -10.04 -10.39
CA VAL A 45 7.42 -9.89 -9.09
C VAL A 45 8.38 -10.16 -7.92
N SER A 46 9.28 -11.14 -8.08
CA SER A 46 10.28 -11.46 -7.04
C SER A 46 11.28 -10.32 -6.82
N ILE A 47 11.61 -9.57 -7.87
CA ILE A 47 12.51 -8.42 -7.79
C ILE A 47 11.90 -7.30 -6.95
N LEU A 48 10.56 -7.15 -6.96
CA LEU A 48 9.88 -6.11 -6.19
C LEU A 48 10.10 -6.27 -4.68
N SER A 49 10.19 -7.50 -4.19
CA SER A 49 10.45 -7.77 -2.77
C SER A 49 11.87 -7.41 -2.32
N GLU A 50 12.79 -7.26 -3.27
CA GLU A 50 14.20 -6.91 -3.01
C GLU A 50 14.43 -5.39 -2.90
N TRP A 51 13.40 -4.57 -3.17
CA TRP A 51 13.56 -3.12 -3.20
C TRP A 51 13.72 -2.46 -1.82
N GLU A 52 13.60 -3.21 -0.73
CA GLU A 52 13.79 -2.72 0.64
C GLU A 52 12.94 -1.47 0.98
N ILE A 53 11.73 -1.44 0.45
CA ILE A 53 10.67 -0.48 0.80
C ILE A 53 9.44 -1.22 1.32
N PRO A 54 8.55 -0.57 2.07
CA PRO A 54 7.32 -1.19 2.52
C PRO A 54 6.53 -1.81 1.37
N THR A 55 6.01 -3.02 1.56
CA THR A 55 5.25 -3.76 0.52
C THR A 55 4.10 -2.94 -0.05
N ASP A 56 3.42 -2.17 0.78
CA ASP A 56 2.29 -1.31 0.39
C ASP A 56 2.73 -0.12 -0.51
N GLU A 57 4.01 0.20 -0.54
CA GLU A 57 4.56 1.28 -1.38
C GLU A 57 4.95 0.81 -2.80
N ILE A 58 5.10 -0.49 -3.00
CA ILE A 58 5.48 -1.05 -4.31
C ILE A 58 4.49 -0.69 -5.42
N PRO A 59 3.17 -0.79 -5.24
CA PRO A 59 2.22 -0.31 -6.24
C PRO A 59 2.36 1.18 -6.56
N VAL A 60 2.78 2.01 -5.60
CA VAL A 60 2.98 3.44 -5.81
C VAL A 60 4.17 3.69 -6.73
N VAL A 61 5.28 2.97 -6.52
CA VAL A 61 6.45 3.00 -7.44
C VAL A 61 5.99 2.71 -8.86
N LEU A 62 5.31 1.59 -9.05
CA LEU A 62 4.87 1.13 -10.38
C LEU A 62 3.86 2.09 -11.01
N PHE A 63 2.95 2.64 -10.20
CA PHE A 63 1.97 3.61 -10.68
C PHE A 63 2.63 4.90 -11.18
N ILE A 64 3.55 5.47 -10.40
CA ILE A 64 4.26 6.68 -10.79
C ILE A 64 5.16 6.39 -11.99
N ALA A 65 5.94 5.31 -11.97
CA ALA A 65 6.81 4.91 -13.08
C ALA A 65 6.04 4.81 -14.40
N ARG A 66 4.90 4.09 -14.40
CA ARG A 66 4.06 3.92 -15.59
C ARG A 66 3.49 5.22 -16.13
N ARG A 67 3.17 6.17 -15.26
CA ARG A 67 2.57 7.47 -15.62
C ARG A 67 3.57 8.49 -16.07
N SER A 68 4.76 8.48 -15.48
CA SER A 68 5.80 9.49 -15.70
C SER A 68 6.89 9.05 -16.70
N GLY A 69 7.04 7.74 -16.95
CA GLY A 69 8.14 7.18 -17.71
C GLY A 69 9.48 7.12 -16.96
N VAL A 70 9.49 7.47 -15.67
CA VAL A 70 10.68 7.33 -14.81
C VAL A 70 10.87 5.87 -14.44
N SER A 71 12.12 5.39 -14.38
CA SER A 71 12.37 4.00 -14.00
C SER A 71 11.97 3.74 -12.54
N PRO A 72 11.42 2.55 -12.24
CA PRO A 72 11.07 2.15 -10.88
C PRO A 72 12.23 2.28 -9.91
N GLU A 73 13.44 1.88 -10.32
CA GLU A 73 14.65 1.89 -9.47
C GLU A 73 15.03 3.32 -9.07
N ALA A 74 14.87 4.30 -9.97
CA ALA A 74 15.12 5.70 -9.64
C ALA A 74 14.14 6.23 -8.59
N LEU A 75 12.86 5.83 -8.67
CA LEU A 75 11.85 6.20 -7.67
C LEU A 75 12.13 5.54 -6.31
N VAL A 76 12.54 4.27 -6.30
CA VAL A 76 12.94 3.55 -5.09
C VAL A 76 14.14 4.23 -4.43
N ALA A 77 15.18 4.59 -5.20
CA ALA A 77 16.34 5.29 -4.67
C ALA A 77 15.95 6.61 -4.00
N LEU A 78 15.13 7.44 -4.66
CA LEU A 78 14.65 8.70 -4.09
C LEU A 78 13.78 8.49 -2.84
N ARG A 79 12.98 7.43 -2.82
CA ARG A 79 12.17 7.07 -1.65
C ARG A 79 13.05 6.66 -0.47
N ARG A 80 14.07 5.87 -0.70
CA ARG A 80 15.07 5.46 0.31
C ARG A 80 15.89 6.65 0.83
N ASP A 81 16.10 7.67 0.00
CA ASP A 81 16.69 8.97 0.40
C ASP A 81 15.71 9.84 1.22
N GLY A 82 14.55 9.32 1.61
CA GLY A 82 13.59 9.98 2.51
C GLY A 82 12.54 10.85 1.80
N GLN A 83 12.49 10.89 0.47
CA GLN A 83 11.44 11.65 -0.22
C GLN A 83 10.07 10.97 -0.07
N SER A 84 9.03 11.75 0.23
CA SER A 84 7.67 11.24 0.36
C SER A 84 7.02 10.98 -1.01
N TRP A 85 6.06 10.07 -1.07
CA TRP A 85 5.31 9.81 -2.31
C TRP A 85 4.55 11.03 -2.83
N SER A 86 4.07 11.90 -1.95
CA SER A 86 3.42 13.16 -2.33
C SER A 86 4.38 14.10 -3.07
N VAL A 87 5.64 14.18 -2.62
CA VAL A 87 6.69 14.97 -3.28
C VAL A 87 7.06 14.34 -4.63
N LEU A 88 7.30 13.02 -4.66
CA LEU A 88 7.68 12.31 -5.88
C LEU A 88 6.57 12.36 -6.93
N ALA A 89 5.31 12.09 -6.53
CA ALA A 89 4.18 12.17 -7.45
C ALA A 89 4.06 13.56 -8.08
N THR A 90 4.14 14.63 -7.27
CA THR A 90 4.10 16.01 -7.77
C THR A 90 5.27 16.30 -8.69
N ARG A 91 6.49 15.93 -8.30
CA ARG A 91 7.72 16.16 -9.07
C ARG A 91 7.67 15.55 -10.47
N TYR A 92 7.08 14.37 -10.60
CA TYR A 92 7.00 13.63 -11.85
C TYR A 92 5.66 13.78 -12.58
N GLY A 93 4.87 14.78 -12.21
CA GLY A 93 3.63 15.13 -12.91
C GLY A 93 2.46 14.16 -12.66
N VAL A 94 2.56 13.29 -11.66
CA VAL A 94 1.49 12.39 -11.23
C VAL A 94 0.75 13.02 -10.06
N GLY A 95 0.08 14.15 -10.32
CA GLY A 95 -0.65 14.89 -9.30
C GLY A 95 -1.96 14.23 -8.87
N SER A 96 -2.65 14.88 -7.93
CA SER A 96 -3.91 14.43 -7.33
C SER A 96 -4.99 14.10 -8.37
N ALA A 97 -5.09 14.87 -9.46
CA ALA A 97 -6.03 14.55 -10.54
C ALA A 97 -5.79 13.18 -11.18
N ALA A 98 -4.53 12.76 -11.34
CA ALA A 98 -4.18 11.45 -11.89
C ALA A 98 -4.37 10.32 -10.87
N LEU A 99 -4.28 10.64 -9.60
CA LEU A 99 -4.48 9.71 -8.48
C LEU A 99 -5.97 9.48 -8.17
N HIS A 100 -6.86 10.44 -8.45
CA HIS A 100 -8.27 10.32 -8.12
C HIS A 100 -8.90 9.00 -8.58
N VAL A 101 -9.65 8.37 -7.67
CA VAL A 101 -10.50 7.19 -7.94
C VAL A 101 -11.93 7.59 -7.63
N PRO A 102 -12.89 7.42 -8.55
CA PRO A 102 -14.27 7.80 -8.30
C PRO A 102 -14.88 7.02 -7.14
N VAL A 103 -15.53 7.73 -6.22
CA VAL A 103 -16.38 7.17 -5.16
C VAL A 103 -17.72 7.91 -5.17
N PRO A 104 -18.82 7.27 -4.71
CA PRO A 104 -20.09 7.96 -4.52
C PRO A 104 -19.94 9.18 -3.57
N ASP A 105 -20.66 10.25 -3.84
CA ASP A 105 -20.56 11.51 -3.08
C ASP A 105 -20.92 11.36 -1.60
N ASP A 106 -21.81 10.43 -1.30
CA ASP A 106 -22.28 10.09 0.05
C ASP A 106 -21.41 9.04 0.76
N ALA A 107 -20.41 8.48 0.08
CA ALA A 107 -19.56 7.46 0.67
C ALA A 107 -18.54 8.09 1.64
N HIS A 108 -18.44 7.50 2.83
CA HIS A 108 -17.33 7.78 3.73
C HIS A 108 -16.05 7.18 3.17
N ALA A 109 -15.00 7.99 3.11
CA ALA A 109 -13.71 7.57 2.59
C ALA A 109 -12.69 7.20 3.69
N GLY A 110 -13.12 7.16 4.96
CA GLY A 110 -12.31 6.71 6.08
C GLY A 110 -10.98 7.48 6.18
N ALA A 111 -9.85 6.78 6.08
CA ALA A 111 -8.52 7.41 6.10
C ALA A 111 -8.32 8.44 4.97
N LEU A 112 -9.12 8.36 3.91
CA LEU A 112 -9.07 9.26 2.75
C LEU A 112 -10.12 10.39 2.81
N ASP A 113 -10.90 10.54 3.89
CA ASP A 113 -11.95 11.57 4.00
C ASP A 113 -11.40 12.96 3.68
N ARG A 114 -10.25 13.35 4.22
CA ARG A 114 -9.61 14.65 3.94
C ARG A 114 -9.32 14.85 2.45
N ALA A 115 -8.80 13.84 1.78
CA ALA A 115 -8.50 13.91 0.35
C ALA A 115 -9.78 14.05 -0.47
N TYR A 116 -10.80 13.25 -0.15
CA TYR A 116 -12.08 13.29 -0.88
C TYR A 116 -12.91 14.53 -0.60
N ASP A 117 -12.83 15.11 0.58
CA ASP A 117 -13.40 16.44 0.85
C ASP A 117 -12.73 17.50 -0.03
N GLY A 118 -11.42 17.40 -0.22
CA GLY A 118 -10.69 18.21 -1.19
C GLY A 118 -11.21 18.06 -2.61
N TYR A 119 -11.42 16.82 -3.08
CA TYR A 119 -11.97 16.57 -4.43
C TYR A 119 -13.40 17.07 -4.58
N ARG A 120 -14.27 16.87 -3.59
CA ARG A 120 -15.67 17.31 -3.62
C ARG A 120 -15.80 18.85 -3.60
N SER A 121 -14.95 19.53 -2.85
CA SER A 121 -14.99 20.99 -2.69
C SER A 121 -14.25 21.77 -3.77
N THR A 122 -13.46 21.09 -4.61
CA THR A 122 -12.61 21.72 -5.63
C THR A 122 -13.12 21.37 -7.03
N PRO A 123 -13.35 22.35 -7.92
CA PRO A 123 -13.66 22.07 -9.32
C PRO A 123 -12.63 21.18 -9.98
N VAL A 124 -13.06 20.27 -10.87
CA VAL A 124 -12.22 19.21 -11.50
C VAL A 124 -10.99 19.81 -12.19
N GLU A 125 -11.12 20.95 -12.81
CA GLU A 125 -10.05 21.67 -13.52
C GLU A 125 -8.91 22.10 -12.57
N ARG A 126 -9.21 22.18 -11.28
CA ARG A 126 -8.26 22.59 -10.23
C ARG A 126 -7.81 21.43 -9.33
N TRP A 127 -8.19 20.19 -9.61
CA TRP A 127 -7.77 19.05 -8.80
C TRP A 127 -6.26 18.90 -8.67
N SER A 128 -5.49 19.37 -9.66
CA SER A 128 -4.02 19.40 -9.57
C SER A 128 -3.49 20.24 -8.39
N THR A 129 -4.31 21.11 -7.80
CA THR A 129 -3.93 21.94 -6.65
C THR A 129 -4.14 21.24 -5.31
N ILE A 130 -4.88 20.13 -5.27
CA ILE A 130 -5.14 19.36 -4.05
C ILE A 130 -3.82 18.74 -3.59
N ARG A 131 -3.50 18.94 -2.30
CA ARG A 131 -2.29 18.39 -1.68
C ARG A 131 -2.64 17.09 -0.98
N LEU A 132 -2.11 15.99 -1.50
CA LEU A 132 -2.19 14.67 -0.85
C LEU A 132 -1.01 14.47 0.07
N SER A 133 -1.21 13.78 1.19
CA SER A 133 -0.13 13.33 2.07
C SER A 133 0.59 12.12 1.47
N HIS A 134 1.68 11.68 2.12
CA HIS A 134 2.36 10.44 1.79
C HIS A 134 1.42 9.25 1.85
N ASP A 135 0.71 9.11 2.97
CA ASP A 135 -0.18 7.98 3.24
C ASP A 135 -1.39 7.98 2.31
N GLU A 136 -1.98 9.15 2.03
CA GLU A 136 -3.09 9.25 1.07
C GLU A 136 -2.70 8.82 -0.35
N VAL A 137 -1.47 9.09 -0.78
CA VAL A 137 -0.98 8.57 -2.08
C VAL A 137 -0.89 7.04 -2.04
N VAL A 138 -0.35 6.48 -0.96
CA VAL A 138 -0.26 5.02 -0.76
C VAL A 138 -1.64 4.40 -0.74
N ASP A 139 -2.55 4.95 0.07
CA ASP A 139 -3.91 4.45 0.21
C ASP A 139 -4.69 4.47 -1.12
N ILE A 140 -4.67 5.59 -1.83
CA ILE A 140 -5.41 5.74 -3.10
C ILE A 140 -4.94 4.73 -4.15
N VAL A 141 -3.62 4.53 -4.28
CA VAL A 141 -3.08 3.58 -5.25
C VAL A 141 -3.45 2.15 -4.88
N ASN A 142 -3.36 1.78 -3.60
CA ASN A 142 -3.72 0.46 -3.11
C ASN A 142 -5.23 0.19 -3.19
N VAL A 143 -6.06 1.15 -2.84
CA VAL A 143 -7.51 1.05 -3.00
C VAL A 143 -7.88 0.77 -4.46
N ARG A 144 -7.27 1.50 -5.41
CA ARG A 144 -7.46 1.26 -6.85
C ARG A 144 -7.05 -0.16 -7.23
N LEU A 145 -5.85 -0.59 -6.82
CA LEU A 145 -5.33 -1.93 -7.12
C LEU A 145 -6.26 -3.01 -6.57
N ILE A 146 -6.63 -2.93 -5.29
CA ILE A 146 -7.46 -3.94 -4.62
C ILE A 146 -8.85 -4.00 -5.23
N SER A 147 -9.49 -2.83 -5.42
CA SER A 147 -10.80 -2.73 -6.05
C SER A 147 -10.83 -3.41 -7.43
N GLN A 148 -9.87 -3.08 -8.29
CA GLN A 148 -9.81 -3.65 -9.64
C GLN A 148 -9.40 -5.12 -9.66
N SER A 149 -8.47 -5.52 -8.80
CA SER A 149 -8.00 -6.92 -8.74
C SER A 149 -9.06 -7.89 -8.24
N LEU A 150 -9.93 -7.43 -7.33
CA LEU A 150 -10.98 -8.25 -6.72
C LEU A 150 -12.37 -7.99 -7.32
N GLY A 151 -12.51 -7.00 -8.22
CA GLY A 151 -13.82 -6.61 -8.79
C GLY A 151 -14.77 -6.02 -7.75
N LEU A 152 -14.25 -5.39 -6.70
CA LEU A 152 -15.03 -4.83 -5.60
C LEU A 152 -15.29 -3.33 -5.82
N PRO A 153 -16.44 -2.80 -5.35
CA PRO A 153 -16.69 -1.37 -5.32
C PRO A 153 -15.61 -0.63 -4.51
N VAL A 154 -15.12 0.50 -5.05
CA VAL A 154 -14.09 1.33 -4.39
C VAL A 154 -14.51 1.73 -2.97
N ALA A 155 -15.77 2.15 -2.79
CA ALA A 155 -16.32 2.55 -1.49
C ALA A 155 -16.20 1.44 -0.44
N ARG A 156 -16.40 0.17 -0.83
CA ARG A 156 -16.22 -0.97 0.08
C ARG A 156 -14.76 -1.12 0.51
N VAL A 157 -13.84 -1.02 -0.44
CA VAL A 157 -12.40 -1.15 -0.14
C VAL A 157 -11.93 -0.02 0.76
N ILE A 158 -12.30 1.22 0.46
CA ILE A 158 -11.97 2.41 1.27
C ILE A 158 -12.51 2.26 2.71
N GLY A 159 -13.77 1.85 2.87
CA GLY A 159 -14.38 1.71 4.19
C GLY A 159 -13.65 0.76 5.13
N GLU A 160 -12.85 -0.16 4.57
CA GLU A 160 -12.09 -1.15 5.33
C GLU A 160 -10.61 -0.82 5.51
N THR A 161 -10.08 0.27 4.91
CA THR A 161 -8.66 0.65 5.03
C THR A 161 -8.28 0.95 6.48
N SER A 162 -9.10 1.70 7.20
CA SER A 162 -8.81 2.13 8.58
C SER A 162 -8.71 0.98 9.60
N THR A 163 -9.28 -0.17 9.29
CA THR A 163 -9.30 -1.35 10.19
C THR A 163 -8.21 -2.37 9.87
N SER A 164 -7.45 -2.15 8.80
CA SER A 164 -6.41 -3.08 8.34
C SER A 164 -5.03 -2.50 8.66
N GLY A 165 -4.19 -3.28 9.31
CA GLY A 165 -2.82 -2.84 9.65
C GLY A 165 -1.93 -2.60 8.42
N SER A 166 -2.30 -3.17 7.24
CA SER A 166 -1.61 -2.97 5.96
C SER A 166 -2.56 -3.27 4.79
N HIS A 167 -2.20 -2.82 3.59
CA HIS A 167 -2.97 -3.14 2.38
C HIS A 167 -2.82 -4.62 1.96
N VAL A 168 -1.73 -5.27 2.31
CA VAL A 168 -1.58 -6.73 2.15
C VAL A 168 -2.64 -7.46 2.99
N ALA A 169 -2.79 -7.08 4.27
CA ALA A 169 -3.81 -7.66 5.15
C ALA A 169 -5.24 -7.32 4.67
N LEU A 170 -5.45 -6.10 4.16
CA LEU A 170 -6.71 -5.69 3.56
C LEU A 170 -7.06 -6.54 2.34
N TYR A 171 -6.10 -6.73 1.43
CA TYR A 171 -6.27 -7.56 0.25
C TYR A 171 -6.66 -8.99 0.61
N GLU A 172 -5.93 -9.60 1.54
CA GLU A 172 -6.20 -10.99 2.00
C GLU A 172 -7.60 -11.13 2.59
N ARG A 173 -7.99 -10.19 3.46
CA ARG A 173 -9.32 -10.19 4.08
C ARG A 173 -10.45 -10.03 3.05
N LEU A 174 -10.26 -9.19 2.04
CA LEU A 174 -11.28 -8.92 1.03
C LEU A 174 -11.36 -9.98 -0.06
N LYS A 175 -10.28 -10.75 -0.25
CA LYS A 175 -10.22 -11.86 -1.19
C LYS A 175 -11.10 -13.03 -0.74
N GLY A 176 -11.31 -13.21 0.57
CA GLY A 176 -12.18 -14.22 1.19
C GLY A 176 -11.47 -15.52 1.51
#